data_7a2315efd54b8e28d7f3cf8664b7f25d
#
_entry.id   7a2315efd54b8e28d7f3cf8664b7f25d
#
_cell.length_a   1.000
_cell.length_b   1.000
_cell.length_c   1.000
_cell.angle_alpha   90.00
_cell.angle_beta   90.00
_cell.angle_gamma   90.00
#
_symmetry.space_group_name_H-M   'P 1'
#
loop_
_entity.id
_entity.type
_entity.pdbx_description
1 polymer ?
#
loop_
_entity_poly.entity_id
_entity_poly.type
_entity_poly.pdbx_seq_one_letter_code
_entity_poly.pdbx_strand_id
1 'polypeptide(L)'
;MNCLHCGSEKIRKNGIRNNQQRIRCAQCGGSSNIEIASVVDKKIDVAGVKRYVITSCQNNADIHVNFLRALRSYCDINSAELLIVPILYRPTEFEKIEYNIPEDIQYEMVNFKKQLHDEVFVMGKFNFLPTTVNPLSGLESLSKGATLIVPSPQLRMKSSAVSATRHPAILHTTGAISRPEYANTKIGEKAKFNHSYSAVLIEIDSDNDFHIRALVGDNITGDFIDLGTEYFHSGGQVFAGSVAIVTGDEHAIFGSPEVEAATYTAPDSMVNVMQPSFVIRHDVLDMYSGSHHHKNDSIKSVGKYYFGLNSVEDEIKLTTDYLKRTSGNYFSVIVPSNHNDHLTKWLSTVNIKDEPWNAIFYHKLMYNTLVSLEKTETGVSHTDPFKLVCGWNGVERVKFLRSGESFRISDIELGAHGHEGKNGSRGSINQYSDLSSKYVIGHSHTPGIISGAYQVGTSSKLKLEYTSGPSSWMNTHCICYRNGKRQLVSVINGKWHA
;
A
#
# COMPACT_ATOMS: atom_id res chain seq x y z
N MET A 1 7.52 -8.99 41.65
CA MET A 1 7.25 -10.43 41.52
C MET A 1 8.12 -11.12 42.52
N ASN A 2 7.57 -11.96 43.42
CA ASN A 2 8.29 -12.53 44.56
C ASN A 2 8.49 -14.03 44.36
N CYS A 3 9.53 -14.60 44.97
CA CYS A 3 9.81 -16.03 44.96
C CYS A 3 8.65 -16.81 45.59
N LEU A 4 8.11 -17.79 44.86
CA LEU A 4 7.01 -18.63 45.35
C LEU A 4 7.41 -19.54 46.51
N HIS A 5 8.73 -19.74 46.81
CA HIS A 5 9.23 -20.56 47.86
C HIS A 5 9.57 -19.80 49.18
N CYS A 6 10.04 -18.56 49.07
CA CYS A 6 10.50 -17.80 50.24
C CYS A 6 10.08 -16.33 50.26
N GLY A 7 9.24 -15.88 49.33
CA GLY A 7 8.75 -14.51 49.26
C GLY A 7 9.76 -13.44 48.83
N SER A 8 11.03 -13.81 48.62
CA SER A 8 12.09 -12.85 48.25
C SER A 8 11.88 -12.22 46.90
N GLU A 9 12.18 -10.93 46.78
CA GLU A 9 12.17 -10.17 45.54
C GLU A 9 13.43 -10.41 44.67
N LYS A 10 14.45 -11.10 45.24
CA LYS A 10 15.71 -11.38 44.53
C LYS A 10 15.58 -12.59 43.61
N ILE A 11 14.85 -12.46 42.55
CA ILE A 11 14.66 -13.48 41.54
C ILE A 11 15.42 -13.16 40.26
N ARG A 12 15.90 -14.19 39.54
CA ARG A 12 16.55 -14.10 38.25
C ARG A 12 15.81 -15.00 37.25
N LYS A 13 15.68 -14.55 36.01
CA LYS A 13 15.16 -15.41 34.93
C LYS A 13 16.16 -16.58 34.71
N ASN A 14 15.64 -17.78 34.48
CA ASN A 14 16.42 -19.00 34.32
C ASN A 14 15.95 -19.81 33.09
N GLY A 15 15.85 -19.13 31.93
CA GLY A 15 15.47 -19.71 30.66
C GLY A 15 13.95 -20.00 30.54
N ILE A 16 13.55 -20.46 29.37
CA ILE A 16 12.18 -20.86 29.04
C ILE A 16 12.16 -22.38 28.84
N ARG A 17 11.18 -23.05 29.43
CA ARG A 17 10.94 -24.48 29.21
C ARG A 17 9.43 -24.72 29.05
N ASN A 18 9.05 -25.45 28.02
CA ASN A 18 7.64 -25.75 27.71
C ASN A 18 6.75 -24.48 27.64
N ASN A 19 7.26 -23.43 26.97
CA ASN A 19 6.58 -22.13 26.84
C ASN A 19 6.30 -21.39 28.16
N GLN A 20 6.98 -21.76 29.25
CA GLN A 20 6.89 -21.11 30.55
C GLN A 20 8.22 -20.46 30.91
N GLN A 21 8.22 -19.21 31.37
CA GLN A 21 9.41 -18.55 31.90
C GLN A 21 9.81 -19.19 33.24
N ARG A 22 11.01 -19.77 33.32
CA ARG A 22 11.59 -20.20 34.58
C ARG A 22 12.24 -19.03 35.27
N ILE A 23 12.01 -18.96 36.58
CA ILE A 23 12.73 -18.06 37.47
C ILE A 23 13.51 -18.85 38.50
N ARG A 24 14.62 -18.35 38.99
CA ARG A 24 15.41 -18.86 40.09
C ARG A 24 15.60 -17.79 41.16
N CYS A 25 15.28 -18.10 42.36
CA CYS A 25 15.49 -17.20 43.48
C CYS A 25 16.99 -17.16 43.85
N ALA A 26 17.56 -15.97 43.95
CA ALA A 26 18.95 -15.80 44.37
C ALA A 26 19.13 -16.04 45.87
N GLN A 27 18.07 -16.00 46.66
CA GLN A 27 18.12 -16.17 48.11
C GLN A 27 17.99 -17.64 48.55
N CYS A 28 16.99 -18.36 48.02
CA CYS A 28 16.75 -19.75 48.45
C CYS A 28 17.14 -20.78 47.36
N GLY A 29 17.58 -20.38 46.19
CA GLY A 29 17.91 -21.28 45.08
C GLY A 29 16.72 -21.98 44.43
N GLY A 30 15.51 -21.81 44.95
CA GLY A 30 14.29 -22.41 44.41
C GLY A 30 13.98 -21.94 43.00
N SER A 31 13.55 -22.87 42.11
CA SER A 31 13.14 -22.56 40.75
C SER A 31 11.65 -22.77 40.62
N SER A 32 10.98 -21.83 39.98
CA SER A 32 9.56 -21.89 39.68
C SER A 32 9.32 -21.58 38.21
N ASN A 33 8.33 -22.25 37.64
CA ASN A 33 7.80 -21.82 36.35
C ASN A 33 6.78 -20.72 36.63
N ILE A 34 6.97 -19.58 35.97
CA ILE A 34 5.86 -18.66 35.85
C ILE A 34 5.15 -19.10 34.56
N GLU A 35 3.90 -19.52 34.67
CA GLU A 35 3.04 -19.34 33.52
C GLU A 35 3.28 -17.89 33.08
N ILE A 36 3.79 -17.72 31.88
CA ILE A 36 3.64 -16.43 31.23
C ILE A 36 2.12 -16.34 31.20
N ALA A 37 1.56 -15.71 32.24
CA ALA A 37 0.16 -15.34 32.23
C ALA A 37 0.02 -14.78 30.82
N SER A 38 -0.78 -15.44 30.01
CA SER A 38 -1.21 -14.86 28.73
C SER A 38 -1.35 -13.41 29.09
N VAL A 39 -0.47 -12.56 28.55
CA VAL A 39 -0.41 -11.16 28.96
C VAL A 39 -1.85 -10.77 28.92
N VAL A 40 -2.43 -10.63 30.13
CA VAL A 40 -3.82 -10.25 30.26
C VAL A 40 -3.81 -8.94 29.50
N ASP A 41 -4.40 -8.98 28.32
CA ASP A 41 -4.69 -7.82 27.51
C ASP A 41 -5.15 -6.72 28.46
N LYS A 42 -4.23 -5.88 28.93
CA LYS A 42 -4.60 -4.58 29.47
C LYS A 42 -4.96 -3.74 28.26
N LYS A 43 -6.07 -4.16 27.61
CA LYS A 43 -6.79 -3.35 26.68
C LYS A 43 -7.34 -2.16 27.46
N ILE A 44 -6.77 -1.03 27.23
CA ILE A 44 -7.55 0.19 27.31
C ILE A 44 -8.29 0.20 25.97
N ASP A 45 -9.52 -0.28 25.99
CA ASP A 45 -10.42 -0.30 24.84
C ASP A 45 -10.83 1.16 24.55
N VAL A 46 -10.00 1.86 23.78
CA VAL A 46 -10.37 3.16 23.24
C VAL A 46 -11.24 2.86 22.03
N ALA A 47 -12.55 2.87 22.21
CA ALA A 47 -13.56 2.75 21.17
C ALA A 47 -13.57 1.44 20.35
N GLY A 48 -13.24 0.31 20.93
CA GLY A 48 -13.39 -1.01 20.26
C GLY A 48 -12.34 -1.31 19.19
N VAL A 49 -11.34 -0.45 18.95
CA VAL A 49 -10.28 -0.65 17.96
C VAL A 49 -9.05 -1.31 18.61
N LYS A 50 -8.62 -2.44 18.06
CA LYS A 50 -7.37 -3.10 18.46
C LYS A 50 -6.24 -2.71 17.52
N ARG A 51 -5.10 -2.30 18.05
CA ARG A 51 -3.94 -1.88 17.27
C ARG A 51 -2.70 -2.69 17.63
N TYR A 52 -1.99 -3.15 16.59
CA TYR A 52 -0.73 -3.90 16.71
C TYR A 52 0.32 -3.26 15.82
N VAL A 53 1.46 -2.89 16.40
CA VAL A 53 2.65 -2.40 15.67
C VAL A 53 3.67 -3.53 15.64
N ILE A 54 3.97 -4.06 14.45
CA ILE A 54 4.81 -5.23 14.26
C ILE A 54 6.09 -4.82 13.54
N THR A 55 7.24 -5.06 14.15
CA THR A 55 8.56 -4.84 13.55
C THR A 55 9.47 -6.04 13.80
N SER A 56 10.70 -5.98 13.35
CA SER A 56 11.68 -7.04 13.63
C SER A 56 13.00 -6.50 14.16
N CYS A 57 13.77 -7.37 14.80
CA CYS A 57 15.11 -7.08 15.28
C CYS A 57 16.07 -8.17 14.85
N GLN A 58 17.16 -7.80 14.18
CA GLN A 58 18.25 -8.71 13.81
C GLN A 58 19.14 -8.97 15.02
N ASN A 59 19.54 -10.23 15.22
CA ASN A 59 20.53 -10.59 16.22
C ASN A 59 21.89 -9.95 15.92
N ASN A 60 22.66 -9.68 16.96
CA ASN A 60 24.00 -9.11 16.88
C ASN A 60 24.09 -7.78 16.11
N ALA A 61 23.01 -7.02 16.07
CA ALA A 61 22.96 -5.69 15.45
C ALA A 61 22.46 -4.65 16.46
N ASP A 62 23.03 -3.47 16.40
CA ASP A 62 22.57 -2.33 17.20
C ASP A 62 21.14 -1.93 16.83
N ILE A 63 20.40 -1.42 17.77
CA ILE A 63 19.04 -0.88 17.57
C ILE A 63 19.13 0.59 17.15
N HIS A 64 18.25 1.00 16.25
CA HIS A 64 17.94 2.40 16.02
C HIS A 64 17.07 2.93 17.16
N VAL A 65 17.69 3.35 18.25
CA VAL A 65 17.03 3.70 19.53
C VAL A 65 15.92 4.73 19.34
N ASN A 66 16.15 5.73 18.49
CA ASN A 66 15.15 6.77 18.25
C ASN A 66 13.89 6.20 17.57
N PHE A 67 14.06 5.33 16.56
CA PHE A 67 12.90 4.71 15.91
C PHE A 67 12.11 3.83 16.88
N LEU A 68 12.79 3.04 17.72
CA LEU A 68 12.12 2.28 18.78
C LEU A 68 11.36 3.18 19.76
N ARG A 69 11.95 4.31 20.17
CA ARG A 69 11.27 5.29 21.02
C ARG A 69 10.05 5.89 20.35
N ALA A 70 10.13 6.24 19.07
CA ALA A 70 8.99 6.75 18.31
C ALA A 70 7.87 5.71 18.21
N LEU A 71 8.19 4.41 17.96
CA LEU A 71 7.20 3.33 17.96
C LEU A 71 6.54 3.12 19.33
N ARG A 72 7.31 3.16 20.42
CA ARG A 72 6.77 3.06 21.77
C ARG A 72 5.87 4.24 22.11
N SER A 73 6.29 5.46 21.76
CA SER A 73 5.46 6.67 21.92
C SER A 73 4.15 6.57 21.13
N TYR A 74 4.21 6.07 19.89
CA TYR A 74 3.02 5.80 19.09
C TYR A 74 2.08 4.80 19.80
N CYS A 75 2.63 3.71 20.31
CA CYS A 75 1.85 2.68 21.00
C CYS A 75 1.17 3.22 22.27
N ASP A 76 1.88 4.04 23.02
CA ASP A 76 1.32 4.68 24.23
C ASP A 76 0.17 5.63 23.88
N ILE A 77 0.35 6.47 22.85
CA ILE A 77 -0.66 7.45 22.41
C ILE A 77 -1.90 6.77 21.82
N ASN A 78 -1.71 5.71 21.04
CA ASN A 78 -2.78 5.08 20.26
C ASN A 78 -3.29 3.77 20.89
N SER A 79 -2.88 3.45 22.12
CA SER A 79 -3.23 2.19 22.82
C SER A 79 -2.93 0.94 21.98
N ALA A 80 -1.75 0.92 21.33
CA ALA A 80 -1.31 -0.18 20.49
C ALA A 80 -0.36 -1.15 21.21
N GLU A 81 -0.35 -2.42 20.81
CA GLU A 81 0.62 -3.42 21.29
C GLU A 81 1.82 -3.46 20.34
N LEU A 82 3.04 -3.25 20.87
CA LEU A 82 4.28 -3.41 20.11
C LEU A 82 4.72 -4.87 20.11
N LEU A 83 4.95 -5.42 18.91
CA LEU A 83 5.41 -6.79 18.67
C LEU A 83 6.72 -6.77 17.89
N ILE A 84 7.77 -7.35 18.46
CA ILE A 84 9.10 -7.42 17.83
C ILE A 84 9.44 -8.87 17.50
N VAL A 85 9.66 -9.16 16.23
CA VAL A 85 9.98 -10.50 15.74
C VAL A 85 11.48 -10.63 15.52
N PRO A 86 12.15 -11.63 16.12
CA PRO A 86 13.58 -11.82 15.93
C PRO A 86 13.91 -12.33 14.53
N ILE A 87 15.00 -11.81 13.96
CA ILE A 87 15.62 -12.28 12.71
C ILE A 87 17.02 -12.80 13.03
N LEU A 88 17.34 -14.00 12.57
CA LEU A 88 18.67 -14.58 12.70
C LEU A 88 19.50 -14.36 11.43
N TYR A 89 20.63 -13.71 11.61
CA TYR A 89 21.61 -13.54 10.57
C TYR A 89 22.92 -14.18 10.98
N ARG A 90 23.46 -15.09 10.16
CA ARG A 90 24.69 -15.85 10.40
C ARG A 90 24.67 -16.58 11.75
N PRO A 91 23.76 -17.55 11.97
CA PRO A 91 23.84 -18.40 13.13
C PRO A 91 25.16 -19.19 13.07
N THR A 92 25.97 -19.07 14.09
CA THR A 92 27.28 -19.73 14.17
C THR A 92 27.17 -21.22 14.52
N GLU A 93 26.08 -21.66 15.12
CA GLU A 93 25.79 -23.07 15.45
C GLU A 93 24.28 -23.32 15.39
N PHE A 94 23.86 -24.39 14.73
CA PHE A 94 22.44 -24.75 14.56
C PHE A 94 21.76 -25.16 15.89
N GLU A 95 22.52 -25.47 16.93
CA GLU A 95 21.98 -26.04 18.19
C GLU A 95 21.97 -25.08 19.39
N LYS A 96 22.67 -23.95 19.33
CA LYS A 96 22.67 -22.93 20.41
C LYS A 96 22.33 -21.57 19.86
N ILE A 97 21.09 -21.41 19.43
CA ILE A 97 20.60 -20.09 19.00
C ILE A 97 20.25 -19.28 20.25
N GLU A 98 21.25 -18.70 20.88
CA GLU A 98 21.02 -17.58 21.78
C GLU A 98 20.86 -16.34 20.89
N TYR A 99 19.62 -15.82 20.86
CA TYR A 99 19.39 -14.51 20.28
C TYR A 99 20.12 -13.47 21.12
N ASN A 100 21.24 -12.98 20.66
CA ASN A 100 21.88 -11.82 21.26
C ASN A 100 21.09 -10.57 20.87
N ILE A 101 19.97 -10.38 21.57
CA ILE A 101 19.03 -9.27 21.38
C ILE A 101 19.05 -8.47 22.69
N PRO A 102 19.01 -7.14 22.62
CA PRO A 102 19.00 -6.27 23.79
C PRO A 102 17.92 -6.65 24.80
N GLU A 103 18.27 -6.60 26.08
CA GLU A 103 17.35 -7.02 27.18
C GLU A 103 16.11 -6.14 27.26
N ASP A 104 16.19 -4.86 26.89
CA ASP A 104 15.14 -3.87 26.99
C ASP A 104 13.96 -4.10 26.05
N ILE A 105 14.12 -4.93 25.00
CA ILE A 105 13.03 -5.27 24.07
C ILE A 105 12.45 -6.68 24.28
N GLN A 106 12.92 -7.42 25.28
CA GLN A 106 12.50 -8.81 25.48
C GLN A 106 11.01 -8.98 25.78
N TYR A 107 10.36 -7.95 26.33
CA TYR A 107 8.94 -7.98 26.64
C TYR A 107 8.04 -7.89 25.41
N GLU A 108 8.50 -7.22 24.36
CA GLU A 108 7.80 -7.08 23.10
C GLU A 108 8.10 -8.22 22.11
N MET A 109 8.99 -9.16 22.47
CA MET A 109 9.44 -10.24 21.59
C MET A 109 8.40 -11.31 21.32
N VAL A 110 8.20 -11.63 20.04
CA VAL A 110 7.30 -12.69 19.56
C VAL A 110 8.11 -13.79 18.87
N ASN A 111 8.30 -14.91 19.56
CA ASN A 111 9.10 -16.06 19.10
C ASN A 111 8.26 -17.21 18.54
N PHE A 112 6.97 -16.98 18.25
CA PHE A 112 6.05 -18.00 17.76
C PHE A 112 5.08 -17.39 16.74
N LYS A 113 4.39 -18.25 15.98
CA LYS A 113 3.32 -17.78 15.10
C LYS A 113 2.19 -17.22 15.98
N LYS A 114 1.92 -15.91 15.87
CA LYS A 114 0.85 -15.22 16.61
C LYS A 114 -0.32 -14.90 15.69
N GLN A 115 -1.51 -15.26 16.08
CA GLN A 115 -2.74 -14.87 15.43
C GLN A 115 -3.24 -13.55 16.04
N LEU A 116 -3.50 -12.56 15.20
CA LEU A 116 -4.04 -11.25 15.61
C LEU A 116 -5.52 -11.12 15.25
N HIS A 117 -5.93 -11.74 14.17
CA HIS A 117 -7.27 -11.78 13.62
C HIS A 117 -7.47 -13.16 12.96
N ASP A 118 -8.69 -13.59 12.67
CA ASP A 118 -8.96 -14.89 12.04
C ASP A 118 -8.24 -15.04 10.70
N GLU A 119 -8.01 -13.93 10.01
CA GLU A 119 -7.32 -13.87 8.72
C GLU A 119 -5.93 -13.22 8.78
N VAL A 120 -5.36 -12.90 9.97
CA VAL A 120 -4.07 -12.20 10.10
C VAL A 120 -3.13 -12.91 11.06
N PHE A 121 -1.94 -13.25 10.58
CA PHE A 121 -0.94 -13.97 11.34
C PHE A 121 0.44 -13.30 11.25
N VAL A 122 1.14 -13.23 12.40
CA VAL A 122 2.56 -12.86 12.48
C VAL A 122 3.40 -14.13 12.48
N MET A 123 4.40 -14.22 11.61
CA MET A 123 5.22 -15.41 11.39
C MET A 123 6.47 -15.43 12.28
N GLY A 124 6.29 -15.42 13.62
CA GLY A 124 7.41 -15.27 14.56
C GLY A 124 8.33 -16.49 14.71
N LYS A 125 7.93 -17.67 14.26
CA LYS A 125 8.74 -18.91 14.37
C LYS A 125 9.63 -19.20 13.17
N PHE A 126 9.43 -18.51 12.07
CA PHE A 126 10.16 -18.75 10.84
C PHE A 126 11.38 -17.83 10.77
N ASN A 127 12.53 -18.42 10.49
CA ASN A 127 13.73 -17.64 10.22
C ASN A 127 13.79 -17.26 8.73
N PHE A 128 13.65 -15.98 8.46
CA PHE A 128 13.81 -15.39 7.13
C PHE A 128 15.20 -14.75 7.07
N LEU A 129 16.06 -15.22 6.16
CA LEU A 129 17.36 -14.60 5.96
C LEU A 129 17.20 -13.14 5.51
N PRO A 130 17.76 -12.16 6.22
CA PRO A 130 17.58 -10.73 5.92
C PRO A 130 18.13 -10.32 4.55
N THR A 131 19.03 -11.13 3.99
CA THR A 131 19.63 -10.93 2.67
C THR A 131 18.83 -11.56 1.52
N THR A 132 17.70 -12.20 1.81
CA THR A 132 16.84 -12.78 0.79
C THR A 132 16.30 -11.71 -0.15
N VAL A 133 16.49 -11.88 -1.46
CA VAL A 133 16.14 -10.85 -2.46
C VAL A 133 14.62 -10.62 -2.52
N ASN A 134 13.84 -11.69 -2.41
CA ASN A 134 12.37 -11.62 -2.38
C ASN A 134 11.82 -12.44 -1.21
N PRO A 135 11.71 -11.84 -0.02
CA PRO A 135 11.28 -12.55 1.19
C PRO A 135 9.83 -13.04 1.15
N LEU A 136 9.00 -12.55 0.24
CA LEU A 136 7.59 -12.93 0.10
C LEU A 136 7.34 -14.01 -0.96
N SER A 137 8.37 -14.42 -1.70
CA SER A 137 8.23 -15.43 -2.77
C SER A 137 7.87 -16.79 -2.20
N GLY A 138 6.84 -17.43 -2.77
CA GLY A 138 6.38 -18.77 -2.39
C GLY A 138 5.55 -18.83 -1.10
N LEU A 139 5.26 -17.69 -0.47
CA LEU A 139 4.45 -17.65 0.75
C LEU A 139 2.94 -17.66 0.46
N GLU A 140 2.52 -17.48 -0.77
CA GLU A 140 1.11 -17.46 -1.17
C GLU A 140 0.42 -18.78 -0.82
N SER A 141 1.08 -19.91 -1.08
CA SER A 141 0.56 -21.25 -0.73
C SER A 141 0.54 -21.50 0.77
N LEU A 142 1.53 -20.95 1.52
CA LEU A 142 1.60 -21.08 2.97
C LEU A 142 0.55 -20.22 3.67
N SER A 143 0.13 -19.13 3.06
CA SER A 143 -0.88 -18.22 3.61
C SER A 143 -2.25 -18.88 3.70
N LYS A 144 -2.56 -19.81 2.79
CA LYS A 144 -3.89 -20.44 2.66
C LYS A 144 -5.01 -19.39 2.54
N GLY A 145 -4.70 -18.24 1.93
CA GLY A 145 -5.61 -17.12 1.79
C GLY A 145 -5.70 -16.20 3.00
N ALA A 146 -4.87 -16.39 4.02
CA ALA A 146 -4.74 -15.47 5.15
C ALA A 146 -3.61 -14.46 4.91
N THR A 147 -3.70 -13.32 5.55
CA THR A 147 -2.66 -12.28 5.60
C THR A 147 -1.51 -12.72 6.49
N LEU A 148 -0.28 -12.61 6.00
CA LEU A 148 0.93 -12.96 6.74
C LEU A 148 1.84 -11.76 6.92
N ILE A 149 2.23 -11.48 8.18
CA ILE A 149 3.27 -10.53 8.51
C ILE A 149 4.56 -11.30 8.77
N VAL A 150 5.58 -11.01 7.95
CA VAL A 150 6.80 -11.78 7.82
C VAL A 150 8.00 -10.97 8.31
N PRO A 151 8.83 -11.49 9.24
CA PRO A 151 10.02 -10.77 9.70
C PRO A 151 11.06 -10.67 8.59
N SER A 152 11.31 -9.46 8.14
CA SER A 152 12.37 -9.15 7.19
C SER A 152 12.71 -7.66 7.28
N PRO A 153 13.99 -7.27 7.25
CA PRO A 153 14.40 -5.87 7.32
C PRO A 153 14.09 -5.08 6.05
N GLN A 154 13.68 -5.73 4.96
CA GLN A 154 13.24 -5.06 3.74
C GLN A 154 11.76 -4.70 3.86
N LEU A 155 11.36 -3.56 3.30
CA LEU A 155 9.95 -3.20 3.20
C LEU A 155 9.38 -3.72 1.87
N ARG A 156 8.49 -4.71 1.96
CA ARG A 156 7.81 -5.32 0.83
C ARG A 156 6.36 -5.66 1.16
N MET A 157 5.52 -5.49 0.18
CA MET A 157 4.10 -5.86 0.27
C MET A 157 3.66 -6.50 -1.04
N LYS A 158 2.82 -7.52 -0.95
CA LYS A 158 2.21 -8.20 -2.08
C LYS A 158 0.78 -8.61 -1.71
N SER A 159 -0.17 -8.29 -2.58
CA SER A 159 -1.51 -8.85 -2.49
C SER A 159 -1.54 -10.23 -3.17
N SER A 160 -2.20 -11.19 -2.56
CA SER A 160 -2.35 -12.56 -3.05
C SER A 160 -3.78 -12.82 -3.46
N ALA A 161 -3.97 -13.38 -4.65
CA ALA A 161 -5.29 -13.67 -5.17
C ALA A 161 -6.02 -14.72 -4.32
N VAL A 162 -7.28 -14.43 -4.02
CA VAL A 162 -8.22 -15.33 -3.31
C VAL A 162 -9.50 -15.49 -4.12
N SER A 163 -10.35 -16.44 -3.72
CA SER A 163 -11.66 -16.59 -4.33
C SER A 163 -12.49 -15.30 -4.19
N ALA A 164 -13.36 -15.07 -5.15
CA ALA A 164 -14.13 -13.82 -5.27
C ALA A 164 -15.05 -13.47 -4.09
N THR A 165 -15.15 -14.31 -3.08
CA THR A 165 -15.97 -14.10 -1.87
C THR A 165 -15.18 -13.58 -0.67
N ARG A 166 -13.88 -13.35 -0.82
CA ARG A 166 -12.98 -12.91 0.27
C ARG A 166 -12.16 -11.70 -0.18
N HIS A 167 -11.75 -10.88 0.79
CA HIS A 167 -10.72 -9.87 0.54
C HIS A 167 -9.38 -10.54 0.22
N PRO A 168 -8.59 -10.00 -0.72
CA PRO A 168 -7.27 -10.53 -1.02
C PRO A 168 -6.38 -10.58 0.22
N ALA A 169 -5.63 -11.67 0.37
CA ALA A 169 -4.66 -11.79 1.43
C ALA A 169 -3.45 -10.89 1.15
N ILE A 170 -2.89 -10.30 2.21
CA ILE A 170 -1.71 -9.44 2.12
C ILE A 170 -0.52 -10.18 2.72
N LEU A 171 0.55 -10.28 1.95
CA LEU A 171 1.86 -10.70 2.43
C LEU A 171 2.69 -9.43 2.64
N HIS A 172 3.11 -9.17 3.87
CA HIS A 172 3.82 -7.94 4.21
C HIS A 172 5.04 -8.23 5.09
N THR A 173 6.16 -7.59 4.81
CA THR A 173 7.35 -7.67 5.66
C THR A 173 7.35 -6.56 6.70
N THR A 174 7.95 -6.82 7.84
CA THR A 174 7.95 -5.91 8.98
C THR A 174 8.87 -4.68 8.81
N GLY A 175 9.96 -4.80 8.00
CA GLY A 175 11.11 -3.93 8.22
C GLY A 175 11.82 -4.28 9.54
N ALA A 176 12.68 -3.42 10.06
CA ALA A 176 13.41 -3.68 11.28
C ALA A 176 13.70 -2.42 12.11
N ILE A 177 13.85 -2.59 13.43
CA ILE A 177 14.40 -1.57 14.33
C ILE A 177 15.93 -1.67 14.43
N SER A 178 16.55 -2.78 14.01
CA SER A 178 17.99 -2.96 14.04
C SER A 178 18.70 -2.18 12.94
N ARG A 179 19.95 -1.78 13.17
CA ARG A 179 20.81 -1.17 12.15
C ARG A 179 21.25 -2.22 11.13
N PRO A 180 21.58 -1.82 9.89
CA PRO A 180 22.00 -2.74 8.84
C PRO A 180 23.41 -3.27 9.09
N GLU A 181 23.54 -4.42 9.73
CA GLU A 181 24.78 -5.15 9.99
C GLU A 181 24.90 -6.35 9.04
N TYR A 182 25.46 -6.13 7.84
CA TYR A 182 25.61 -7.17 6.83
C TYR A 182 27.07 -7.38 6.43
N ALA A 183 27.36 -8.57 5.89
CA ALA A 183 28.68 -8.88 5.36
C ALA A 183 29.06 -7.93 4.22
N ASN A 184 30.34 -7.58 4.14
CA ASN A 184 30.89 -6.79 3.04
C ASN A 184 31.00 -7.66 1.76
N THR A 185 29.84 -7.92 1.14
CA THR A 185 29.67 -8.69 -0.10
C THR A 185 28.60 -8.01 -0.95
N LYS A 186 28.56 -8.29 -2.25
CA LYS A 186 27.51 -7.78 -3.16
C LYS A 186 26.08 -8.03 -2.60
N ILE A 187 25.87 -9.21 -2.00
CA ILE A 187 24.56 -9.56 -1.40
C ILE A 187 24.30 -8.73 -0.14
N GLY A 188 25.33 -8.55 0.69
CA GLY A 188 25.22 -7.72 1.90
C GLY A 188 24.97 -6.24 1.59
N GLU A 189 25.68 -5.68 0.60
CA GLU A 189 25.44 -4.29 0.17
C GLU A 189 24.04 -4.10 -0.41
N LYS A 190 23.53 -5.08 -1.18
CA LYS A 190 22.13 -5.05 -1.65
C LYS A 190 21.14 -5.13 -0.50
N ALA A 191 21.41 -5.95 0.50
CA ALA A 191 20.58 -6.04 1.70
C ALA A 191 20.57 -4.73 2.50
N LYS A 192 21.75 -4.09 2.66
CA LYS A 192 21.90 -2.78 3.28
C LYS A 192 21.12 -1.69 2.54
N PHE A 193 21.18 -1.67 1.21
CA PHE A 193 20.43 -0.73 0.39
C PHE A 193 18.91 -0.89 0.55
N ASN A 194 18.41 -2.13 0.69
CA ASN A 194 16.98 -2.42 0.85
C ASN A 194 16.53 -2.43 2.32
N HIS A 195 17.42 -2.22 3.27
CA HIS A 195 17.08 -2.17 4.69
C HIS A 195 16.18 -0.98 4.98
N SER A 196 15.12 -1.20 5.74
CA SER A 196 14.13 -0.18 6.09
C SER A 196 13.87 -0.18 7.60
N TYR A 197 14.06 0.97 8.22
CA TYR A 197 13.50 1.19 9.55
C TYR A 197 11.99 1.35 9.39
N SER A 198 11.27 0.26 9.62
CA SER A 198 9.82 0.27 9.47
C SER A 198 9.14 -0.74 10.39
N ALA A 199 7.84 -0.54 10.55
CA ALA A 199 6.91 -1.44 11.21
C ALA A 199 5.64 -1.57 10.37
N VAL A 200 4.86 -2.61 10.60
CA VAL A 200 3.52 -2.79 10.05
C VAL A 200 2.52 -2.49 11.15
N LEU A 201 1.61 -1.58 10.90
CA LEU A 201 0.46 -1.34 11.75
C LEU A 201 -0.72 -2.16 11.25
N ILE A 202 -1.38 -2.84 12.17
CA ILE A 202 -2.66 -3.52 11.95
C ILE A 202 -3.66 -2.91 12.91
N GLU A 203 -4.75 -2.38 12.36
CA GLU A 203 -5.91 -1.93 13.10
C GLU A 203 -7.07 -2.87 12.81
N ILE A 204 -7.79 -3.27 13.85
CA ILE A 204 -9.00 -4.08 13.75
C ILE A 204 -10.13 -3.27 14.38
N ASP A 205 -11.14 -2.94 13.59
CA ASP A 205 -12.25 -2.11 14.04
C ASP A 205 -13.35 -2.91 14.75
N SER A 206 -14.40 -2.23 15.19
CA SER A 206 -15.55 -2.85 15.87
C SER A 206 -16.34 -3.82 15.01
N ASP A 207 -16.28 -3.69 13.67
CA ASP A 207 -16.93 -4.58 12.72
C ASP A 207 -16.08 -5.81 12.38
N ASN A 208 -14.91 -5.92 13.04
CA ASN A 208 -13.89 -6.93 12.80
C ASN A 208 -13.24 -6.84 11.40
N ASP A 209 -13.31 -5.66 10.76
CA ASP A 209 -12.51 -5.36 9.59
C ASP A 209 -11.09 -4.97 10.03
N PHE A 210 -10.08 -5.31 9.20
CA PHE A 210 -8.71 -4.95 9.52
C PHE A 210 -8.05 -4.11 8.44
N HIS A 211 -7.30 -3.10 8.87
CA HIS A 211 -6.53 -2.20 8.02
C HIS A 211 -5.03 -2.41 8.26
N ILE A 212 -4.26 -2.48 7.18
CA ILE A 212 -2.81 -2.70 7.22
C ILE A 212 -2.10 -1.57 6.53
N ARG A 213 -1.06 -1.02 7.17
CA ARG A 213 -0.19 -0.04 6.56
C ARG A 213 1.21 -0.06 7.16
N ALA A 214 2.19 0.45 6.40
CA ALA A 214 3.57 0.53 6.85
C ALA A 214 3.82 1.86 7.58
N LEU A 215 4.53 1.80 8.70
CA LEU A 215 5.13 2.93 9.39
C LEU A 215 6.60 2.98 9.02
N VAL A 216 7.05 4.02 8.32
CA VAL A 216 8.43 4.10 7.79
C VAL A 216 9.19 5.23 8.46
N GLY A 217 10.12 4.86 9.34
CA GLY A 217 10.95 5.80 10.09
C GLY A 217 11.94 6.57 9.22
N ASP A 218 12.30 7.75 9.66
CA ASP A 218 13.43 8.48 9.12
C ASP A 218 14.74 7.78 9.51
N ASN A 219 15.70 7.74 8.60
CA ASN A 219 16.95 7.00 8.80
C ASN A 219 17.87 7.62 9.87
N ILE A 220 17.67 8.89 10.19
CA ILE A 220 18.49 9.66 11.14
C ILE A 220 17.75 9.89 12.45
N THR A 221 16.55 10.49 12.35
CA THR A 221 15.76 10.89 13.53
C THR A 221 14.94 9.73 14.10
N GLY A 222 14.54 8.77 13.25
CA GLY A 222 13.64 7.68 13.62
C GLY A 222 12.16 8.08 13.66
N ASP A 223 11.84 9.36 13.44
CA ASP A 223 10.48 9.86 13.41
C ASP A 223 9.74 9.32 12.19
N PHE A 224 8.42 9.17 12.27
CA PHE A 224 7.62 8.65 11.16
C PHE A 224 6.25 9.32 11.08
N ILE A 225 5.59 9.16 9.94
CA ILE A 225 4.25 9.70 9.71
C ILE A 225 3.27 8.53 9.56
N ASP A 226 2.13 8.61 10.26
CA ASP A 226 0.97 7.75 10.09
C ASP A 226 -0.27 8.59 9.83
N LEU A 227 -0.92 8.36 8.69
CA LEU A 227 -2.14 9.06 8.24
C LEU A 227 -2.05 10.59 8.47
N GLY A 228 -0.94 11.19 8.04
CA GLY A 228 -0.69 12.61 8.11
C GLY A 228 -0.23 13.14 9.47
N THR A 229 -0.19 12.33 10.51
CA THR A 229 0.33 12.68 11.82
C THR A 229 1.78 12.21 11.96
N GLU A 230 2.69 13.12 12.24
CA GLU A 230 4.10 12.82 12.51
C GLU A 230 4.32 12.55 13.99
N TYR A 231 4.99 11.44 14.28
CA TYR A 231 5.31 10.94 15.62
C TYR A 231 6.81 11.05 15.87
N PHE A 232 7.19 11.67 16.99
CA PHE A 232 8.58 11.98 17.31
C PHE A 232 9.18 11.00 18.31
N HIS A 233 10.46 10.70 18.14
CA HIS A 233 11.24 9.90 19.10
C HIS A 233 11.41 10.60 20.46
N SER A 234 11.26 11.91 20.52
CA SER A 234 11.24 12.70 21.76
C SER A 234 9.91 12.62 22.52
N GLY A 235 8.93 11.93 21.96
CA GLY A 235 7.53 11.93 22.41
C GLY A 235 6.72 13.04 21.76
N GLY A 236 5.40 12.82 21.70
CA GLY A 236 4.44 13.75 21.09
C GLY A 236 4.22 13.52 19.59
N GLN A 237 3.29 14.31 19.05
CA GLN A 237 2.85 14.20 17.65
C GLN A 237 2.39 15.55 17.11
N VAL A 238 2.42 15.68 15.78
CA VAL A 238 1.92 16.86 15.08
C VAL A 238 1.22 16.43 13.78
N PHE A 239 0.08 17.05 13.46
CA PHE A 239 -0.57 16.78 12.18
C PHE A 239 0.12 17.60 11.08
N ALA A 240 0.71 16.92 10.11
CA ALA A 240 1.42 17.48 8.97
C ALA A 240 0.64 17.37 7.64
N GLY A 241 -0.43 16.58 7.64
CA GLY A 241 -1.21 16.27 6.43
C GLY A 241 -0.42 15.53 5.37
N SER A 242 -0.84 15.67 4.10
CA SER A 242 -0.15 15.08 2.96
C SER A 242 0.18 16.12 1.89
N VAL A 243 1.09 15.78 0.97
CA VAL A 243 1.37 16.61 -0.22
C VAL A 243 0.57 16.14 -1.41
N ALA A 244 0.49 14.82 -1.58
CA ALA A 244 -0.30 14.23 -2.65
C ALA A 244 -0.96 12.91 -2.20
N ILE A 245 -2.08 12.61 -2.84
CA ILE A 245 -2.71 11.30 -2.81
C ILE A 245 -2.68 10.77 -4.24
N VAL A 246 -2.15 9.57 -4.42
CA VAL A 246 -2.21 8.83 -5.69
C VAL A 246 -3.34 7.83 -5.56
N THR A 247 -4.38 7.98 -6.36
CA THR A 247 -5.54 7.10 -6.32
C THR A 247 -5.28 5.80 -7.06
N GLY A 248 -5.96 4.74 -6.66
CA GLY A 248 -6.08 3.56 -7.50
C GLY A 248 -6.77 3.89 -8.82
N ASP A 249 -6.64 3.03 -9.81
CA ASP A 249 -7.23 3.20 -11.14
C ASP A 249 -8.74 3.44 -11.04
N GLU A 250 -9.24 4.55 -11.58
CA GLU A 250 -10.57 5.07 -11.21
C GLU A 250 -11.70 4.45 -12.02
N HIS A 251 -11.54 4.26 -13.34
CA HIS A 251 -12.56 3.68 -14.22
C HIS A 251 -13.97 4.20 -13.88
N ALA A 252 -14.21 5.49 -14.06
CA ALA A 252 -15.39 6.20 -13.52
C ALA A 252 -16.74 5.53 -13.83
N ILE A 253 -16.87 4.87 -15.01
CA ILE A 253 -18.09 4.12 -15.38
C ILE A 253 -18.34 2.90 -14.47
N PHE A 254 -17.27 2.37 -13.87
CA PHE A 254 -17.31 1.24 -12.93
C PHE A 254 -17.00 1.65 -11.49
N GLY A 255 -17.03 2.94 -11.20
CA GLY A 255 -16.73 3.49 -9.88
C GLY A 255 -17.53 2.81 -8.76
N SER A 256 -16.88 2.64 -7.59
CA SER A 256 -17.54 2.20 -6.36
C SER A 256 -17.99 3.44 -5.57
N PRO A 257 -19.29 3.63 -5.30
CA PRO A 257 -19.77 4.75 -4.50
C PRO A 257 -19.17 4.81 -3.09
N GLU A 258 -18.92 3.66 -2.49
CA GLU A 258 -18.31 3.55 -1.15
C GLU A 258 -16.85 4.02 -1.16
N VAL A 259 -16.09 3.63 -2.19
CA VAL A 259 -14.70 4.08 -2.36
C VAL A 259 -14.65 5.56 -2.72
N GLU A 260 -15.58 6.04 -3.57
CA GLU A 260 -15.70 7.47 -3.88
C GLU A 260 -15.99 8.28 -2.61
N ALA A 261 -16.92 7.82 -1.76
CA ALA A 261 -17.25 8.47 -0.51
C ALA A 261 -16.03 8.52 0.43
N ALA A 262 -15.39 7.38 0.69
CA ALA A 262 -14.23 7.26 1.57
C ALA A 262 -13.01 8.06 1.06
N THR A 263 -12.86 8.20 -0.26
CA THR A 263 -11.72 8.91 -0.84
C THR A 263 -11.96 10.40 -0.97
N TYR A 264 -13.17 10.82 -1.40
CA TYR A 264 -13.41 12.20 -1.87
C TYR A 264 -14.54 12.94 -1.18
N THR A 265 -15.72 12.33 -1.00
CA THR A 265 -16.95 13.10 -0.78
C THR A 265 -17.48 13.08 0.64
N ALA A 266 -17.18 12.07 1.45
CA ALA A 266 -17.57 12.04 2.85
C ALA A 266 -16.81 13.13 3.67
N PRO A 267 -17.39 13.66 4.74
CA PRO A 267 -16.72 14.66 5.60
C PRO A 267 -15.37 14.17 6.15
N ASP A 268 -15.25 12.89 6.43
CA ASP A 268 -14.07 12.19 6.92
C ASP A 268 -13.29 11.47 5.80
N SER A 269 -13.58 11.82 4.54
CA SER A 269 -12.87 11.26 3.39
C SER A 269 -11.37 11.52 3.43
N MET A 270 -10.61 10.67 2.76
CA MET A 270 -9.15 10.76 2.73
C MET A 270 -8.65 12.14 2.28
N VAL A 271 -9.25 12.75 1.25
CA VAL A 271 -8.84 14.08 0.79
C VAL A 271 -9.20 15.20 1.79
N ASN A 272 -10.35 15.08 2.48
CA ASN A 272 -10.77 16.06 3.46
C ASN A 272 -9.92 16.03 4.73
N VAL A 273 -9.51 14.84 5.17
CA VAL A 273 -8.64 14.69 6.34
C VAL A 273 -7.18 15.01 6.00
N MET A 274 -6.65 14.47 4.90
CA MET A 274 -5.23 14.61 4.53
C MET A 274 -4.88 15.95 3.92
N GLN A 275 -5.86 16.70 3.38
CA GLN A 275 -5.69 18.02 2.76
C GLN A 275 -4.52 18.08 1.76
N PRO A 276 -4.49 17.20 0.74
CA PRO A 276 -3.40 17.17 -0.23
C PRO A 276 -3.39 18.42 -1.10
N SER A 277 -2.20 18.81 -1.59
CA SER A 277 -2.08 19.83 -2.63
C SER A 277 -2.41 19.26 -4.02
N PHE A 278 -2.18 17.95 -4.20
CA PHE A 278 -2.37 17.25 -5.47
C PHE A 278 -3.08 15.91 -5.26
N VAL A 279 -3.97 15.56 -6.20
CA VAL A 279 -4.50 14.21 -6.36
C VAL A 279 -4.08 13.70 -7.73
N ILE A 280 -3.31 12.61 -7.74
CA ILE A 280 -2.79 11.98 -8.94
C ILE A 280 -3.76 10.87 -9.34
N ARG A 281 -4.30 10.97 -10.55
CA ARG A 281 -5.40 10.13 -11.02
C ARG A 281 -4.96 9.23 -12.16
N HIS A 282 -5.23 7.95 -12.02
CA HIS A 282 -4.92 6.90 -12.99
C HIS A 282 -6.21 6.36 -13.62
N ASP A 283 -6.19 6.07 -14.93
CA ASP A 283 -7.29 5.41 -15.66
C ASP A 283 -8.67 5.98 -15.32
N VAL A 284 -8.83 7.31 -15.38
CA VAL A 284 -10.09 7.97 -15.01
C VAL A 284 -11.21 7.59 -15.99
N LEU A 285 -10.92 7.59 -17.29
CA LEU A 285 -11.79 7.11 -18.36
C LEU A 285 -11.51 5.63 -18.60
N ASP A 286 -12.53 4.79 -18.64
CA ASP A 286 -12.40 3.37 -19.02
C ASP A 286 -12.43 3.18 -20.53
N MET A 287 -13.28 3.94 -21.18
CA MET A 287 -13.61 3.81 -22.62
C MET A 287 -14.33 2.49 -22.95
N TYR A 288 -15.17 2.00 -22.02
CA TYR A 288 -15.95 0.78 -22.19
C TYR A 288 -16.87 0.85 -23.41
N SER A 289 -17.56 1.98 -23.62
CA SER A 289 -18.51 2.19 -24.71
C SER A 289 -17.88 1.99 -26.09
N GLY A 290 -16.68 2.56 -26.32
CA GLY A 290 -15.90 2.46 -27.56
C GLY A 290 -14.80 1.41 -27.54
N SER A 291 -14.82 0.43 -26.62
CA SER A 291 -13.75 -0.53 -26.45
C SER A 291 -13.54 -1.39 -27.69
N HIS A 292 -12.32 -1.32 -28.25
CA HIS A 292 -11.92 -2.12 -29.40
C HIS A 292 -11.86 -3.63 -29.10
N HIS A 293 -11.77 -4.03 -27.84
CA HIS A 293 -11.81 -5.43 -27.40
C HIS A 293 -13.19 -6.08 -27.62
N HIS A 294 -14.25 -5.28 -27.66
CA HIS A 294 -15.62 -5.76 -27.84
C HIS A 294 -16.13 -5.70 -29.29
N LYS A 295 -15.31 -5.13 -30.20
CA LYS A 295 -15.73 -4.89 -31.60
C LYS A 295 -16.21 -6.16 -32.32
N ASN A 296 -15.60 -7.31 -32.04
CA ASN A 296 -15.93 -8.59 -32.67
C ASN A 296 -16.82 -9.49 -31.79
N ASP A 297 -17.31 -8.98 -30.65
CA ASP A 297 -18.21 -9.68 -29.73
C ASP A 297 -19.64 -9.17 -29.94
N SER A 298 -20.40 -9.90 -30.75
CA SER A 298 -21.77 -9.51 -31.06
C SER A 298 -22.68 -9.48 -29.84
N ILE A 299 -22.48 -10.37 -28.87
CA ILE A 299 -23.30 -10.40 -27.64
C ILE A 299 -23.05 -9.15 -26.82
N LYS A 300 -21.79 -8.78 -26.62
CA LYS A 300 -21.43 -7.57 -25.89
C LYS A 300 -21.87 -6.30 -26.61
N SER A 301 -21.71 -6.25 -27.94
CA SER A 301 -22.12 -5.10 -28.75
C SER A 301 -23.64 -4.86 -28.66
N VAL A 302 -24.45 -5.93 -28.80
CA VAL A 302 -25.90 -5.86 -28.64
C VAL A 302 -26.28 -5.52 -27.19
N GLY A 303 -25.62 -6.10 -26.21
CA GLY A 303 -25.84 -5.81 -24.80
C GLY A 303 -25.59 -4.33 -24.47
N LYS A 304 -24.47 -3.77 -24.94
CA LYS A 304 -24.18 -2.33 -24.77
C LYS A 304 -25.27 -1.45 -25.35
N TYR A 305 -25.70 -1.76 -26.59
CA TYR A 305 -26.79 -1.02 -27.22
C TYR A 305 -28.08 -1.10 -26.40
N TYR A 306 -28.45 -2.32 -26.00
CA TYR A 306 -29.71 -2.57 -25.25
C TYR A 306 -29.73 -1.87 -23.90
N PHE A 307 -28.58 -1.78 -23.22
CA PHE A 307 -28.46 -1.15 -21.90
C PHE A 307 -27.98 0.30 -21.95
N GLY A 308 -27.84 0.90 -23.13
CA GLY A 308 -27.40 2.30 -23.27
C GLY A 308 -25.93 2.55 -22.90
N LEU A 309 -25.07 1.53 -23.04
CA LEU A 309 -23.63 1.59 -22.71
C LEU A 309 -22.73 1.75 -23.94
N ASN A 310 -23.32 2.09 -25.09
CA ASN A 310 -22.64 2.22 -26.38
C ASN A 310 -22.36 3.66 -26.79
N SER A 311 -22.79 4.65 -26.01
CA SER A 311 -22.54 6.06 -26.27
C SER A 311 -21.22 6.51 -25.65
N VAL A 312 -20.25 6.86 -26.49
CA VAL A 312 -18.95 7.40 -26.04
C VAL A 312 -19.14 8.77 -25.39
N GLU A 313 -20.02 9.60 -25.93
CA GLU A 313 -20.32 10.92 -25.37
C GLU A 313 -20.87 10.82 -23.94
N ASP A 314 -21.80 9.88 -23.70
CA ASP A 314 -22.41 9.70 -22.37
C ASP A 314 -21.40 9.16 -21.37
N GLU A 315 -20.53 8.22 -21.76
CA GLU A 315 -19.48 7.73 -20.87
C GLU A 315 -18.49 8.84 -20.49
N ILE A 316 -18.08 9.67 -21.46
CA ILE A 316 -17.18 10.80 -21.17
C ILE A 316 -17.90 11.84 -20.30
N LYS A 317 -19.19 12.11 -20.54
CA LYS A 317 -19.96 13.01 -19.69
C LYS A 317 -20.00 12.49 -18.24
N LEU A 318 -20.31 11.21 -18.05
CA LEU A 318 -20.27 10.56 -16.72
C LEU A 318 -18.88 10.75 -16.07
N THR A 319 -17.79 10.54 -16.84
CA THR A 319 -16.42 10.68 -16.35
C THR A 319 -16.09 12.13 -15.99
N THR A 320 -16.52 13.10 -16.77
CA THR A 320 -16.30 14.53 -16.46
C THR A 320 -17.16 14.99 -15.27
N ASP A 321 -18.36 14.48 -15.13
CA ASP A 321 -19.21 14.74 -13.96
C ASP A 321 -18.63 14.10 -12.69
N TYR A 322 -18.00 12.92 -12.81
CA TYR A 322 -17.20 12.31 -11.74
C TYR A 322 -16.04 13.22 -11.33
N LEU A 323 -15.25 13.72 -12.28
CA LEU A 323 -14.14 14.65 -12.00
C LEU A 323 -14.60 15.92 -11.29
N LYS A 324 -15.76 16.48 -11.66
CA LYS A 324 -16.33 17.68 -11.01
C LYS A 324 -16.76 17.41 -9.57
N ARG A 325 -17.54 16.35 -9.33
CA ARG A 325 -18.03 16.06 -7.96
C ARG A 325 -16.94 15.59 -7.02
N THR A 326 -15.82 15.06 -7.55
CA THR A 326 -14.63 14.69 -6.80
C THR A 326 -13.53 15.76 -6.85
N SER A 327 -13.84 16.98 -7.23
CA SER A 327 -12.94 18.12 -7.14
C SER A 327 -12.93 18.72 -5.74
N GLY A 328 -11.84 19.36 -5.35
CA GLY A 328 -11.66 19.96 -4.03
C GLY A 328 -10.62 21.09 -4.02
N ASN A 329 -10.09 21.38 -2.85
CA ASN A 329 -9.03 22.37 -2.68
C ASN A 329 -7.64 21.87 -3.06
N TYR A 330 -7.56 21.01 -4.09
CA TYR A 330 -6.35 20.44 -4.65
C TYR A 330 -6.36 20.51 -6.18
N PHE A 331 -5.22 20.28 -6.79
CA PHE A 331 -5.11 20.08 -8.22
C PHE A 331 -5.18 18.59 -8.55
N SER A 332 -6.09 18.20 -9.44
CA SER A 332 -6.08 16.88 -10.05
C SER A 332 -5.00 16.81 -11.14
N VAL A 333 -4.19 15.76 -11.10
CA VAL A 333 -3.18 15.48 -12.14
C VAL A 333 -3.55 14.17 -12.80
N ILE A 334 -3.98 14.21 -14.05
CA ILE A 334 -4.32 13.05 -14.86
C ILE A 334 -3.07 12.54 -15.54
N VAL A 335 -2.70 11.30 -15.22
CA VAL A 335 -1.52 10.64 -15.76
C VAL A 335 -1.90 9.93 -17.07
N PRO A 336 -1.07 10.02 -18.14
CA PRO A 336 -1.27 9.25 -19.35
C PRO A 336 -1.37 7.76 -19.05
N SER A 337 -2.40 7.10 -19.55
CA SER A 337 -2.68 5.71 -19.26
C SER A 337 -3.29 5.00 -20.46
N ASN A 338 -3.19 3.67 -20.46
CA ASN A 338 -3.69 2.89 -21.58
C ASN A 338 -5.22 3.02 -21.78
N HIS A 339 -6.00 3.19 -20.72
CA HIS A 339 -7.45 3.39 -20.84
C HIS A 339 -7.81 4.80 -21.30
N ASN A 340 -7.19 5.84 -20.76
CA ASN A 340 -7.39 7.21 -21.28
C ASN A 340 -7.03 7.29 -22.76
N ASP A 341 -5.96 6.62 -23.20
CA ASP A 341 -5.51 6.58 -24.60
C ASP A 341 -6.46 5.81 -25.52
N HIS A 342 -7.35 4.99 -24.98
CA HIS A 342 -8.37 4.31 -25.79
C HIS A 342 -9.30 5.29 -26.53
N LEU A 343 -9.53 6.48 -26.01
CA LEU A 343 -10.30 7.51 -26.71
C LEU A 343 -9.59 7.97 -27.97
N THR A 344 -8.29 8.25 -27.90
CA THR A 344 -7.46 8.60 -29.06
C THR A 344 -7.42 7.45 -30.07
N LYS A 345 -7.27 6.23 -29.59
CA LYS A 345 -7.27 5.04 -30.44
C LYS A 345 -8.63 4.82 -31.11
N TRP A 346 -9.73 4.95 -30.38
CA TRP A 346 -11.07 4.88 -30.93
C TRP A 346 -11.27 5.94 -32.03
N LEU A 347 -10.91 7.20 -31.72
CA LEU A 347 -11.04 8.32 -32.67
C LEU A 347 -10.27 8.08 -33.99
N SER A 348 -9.09 7.45 -33.93
CA SER A 348 -8.23 7.19 -35.08
C SER A 348 -8.55 5.91 -35.86
N THR A 349 -9.27 4.93 -35.26
CA THR A 349 -9.44 3.60 -35.85
C THR A 349 -10.89 3.16 -36.05
N VAL A 350 -11.87 3.87 -35.45
CA VAL A 350 -13.29 3.50 -35.59
C VAL A 350 -13.79 3.70 -37.02
N ASN A 351 -14.52 2.73 -37.56
CA ASN A 351 -15.36 2.99 -38.70
C ASN A 351 -16.72 3.50 -38.21
N ILE A 352 -16.92 4.81 -38.25
CA ILE A 352 -18.10 5.47 -37.66
C ILE A 352 -19.42 5.04 -38.27
N LYS A 353 -19.40 4.41 -39.46
CA LYS A 353 -20.60 3.83 -40.06
C LYS A 353 -21.13 2.64 -39.27
N ASP A 354 -20.24 1.96 -38.53
CA ASP A 354 -20.60 0.82 -37.66
C ASP A 354 -21.17 1.33 -36.32
N GLU A 355 -20.92 2.61 -35.99
CA GLU A 355 -21.37 3.25 -34.73
C GLU A 355 -22.09 4.59 -35.03
N PRO A 356 -23.20 4.60 -35.81
CA PRO A 356 -23.85 5.83 -36.25
C PRO A 356 -24.37 6.71 -35.10
N TRP A 357 -24.65 6.13 -33.94
CA TRP A 357 -25.07 6.86 -32.74
C TRP A 357 -23.96 7.73 -32.16
N ASN A 358 -22.69 7.42 -32.42
CA ASN A 358 -21.53 8.20 -31.99
C ASN A 358 -21.09 9.23 -33.04
N ALA A 359 -21.73 9.31 -34.23
CA ALA A 359 -21.22 10.06 -35.38
C ALA A 359 -21.04 11.56 -35.12
N ILE A 360 -22.02 12.20 -34.47
CA ILE A 360 -21.97 13.66 -34.19
C ILE A 360 -20.79 13.94 -33.24
N PHE A 361 -20.69 13.20 -32.15
CA PHE A 361 -19.61 13.36 -31.19
C PHE A 361 -18.24 13.07 -31.81
N TYR A 362 -18.13 11.99 -32.61
CA TYR A 362 -16.91 11.63 -33.34
C TYR A 362 -16.45 12.77 -34.21
N HIS A 363 -17.31 13.32 -35.11
CA HIS A 363 -16.89 14.38 -36.02
C HIS A 363 -16.51 15.66 -35.28
N LYS A 364 -17.23 16.03 -34.23
CA LYS A 364 -16.90 17.17 -33.39
C LYS A 364 -15.53 17.01 -32.74
N LEU A 365 -15.26 15.84 -32.12
CA LEU A 365 -14.00 15.59 -31.44
C LEU A 365 -12.85 15.46 -32.41
N MET A 366 -13.02 14.75 -33.54
CA MET A 366 -12.03 14.62 -34.61
C MET A 366 -11.62 15.99 -35.15
N TYR A 367 -12.60 16.85 -35.48
CA TYR A 367 -12.31 18.20 -35.97
C TYR A 367 -11.43 18.99 -34.99
N ASN A 368 -11.81 19.02 -33.69
CA ASN A 368 -11.04 19.78 -32.70
C ASN A 368 -9.66 19.16 -32.42
N THR A 369 -9.53 17.84 -32.50
CA THR A 369 -8.24 17.16 -32.38
C THR A 369 -7.33 17.53 -33.57
N LEU A 370 -7.85 17.51 -34.79
CA LEU A 370 -7.09 17.87 -36.00
C LEU A 370 -6.69 19.35 -36.01
N VAL A 371 -7.54 20.26 -35.56
CA VAL A 371 -7.21 21.70 -35.41
C VAL A 371 -6.09 21.91 -34.37
N SER A 372 -5.92 21.02 -33.42
CA SER A 372 -4.87 21.09 -32.40
C SER A 372 -3.51 20.48 -32.83
N LEU A 373 -3.37 20.04 -34.09
CA LEU A 373 -2.14 19.44 -34.58
C LEU A 373 -0.97 20.42 -34.56
N GLU A 374 0.15 19.97 -34.00
CA GLU A 374 1.39 20.74 -33.91
C GLU A 374 2.57 19.90 -34.41
N LYS A 375 3.49 20.56 -35.13
CA LYS A 375 4.78 19.97 -35.49
C LYS A 375 5.72 20.04 -34.28
N THR A 376 6.29 18.92 -33.91
CA THR A 376 7.31 18.82 -32.86
C THR A 376 8.65 18.40 -33.42
N GLU A 377 9.71 18.43 -32.62
CA GLU A 377 11.04 17.96 -33.04
C GLU A 377 11.04 16.46 -33.39
N THR A 378 10.16 15.68 -32.76
CA THR A 378 10.09 14.22 -32.91
C THR A 378 8.95 13.73 -33.81
N GLY A 379 8.18 14.66 -34.42
CA GLY A 379 7.07 14.32 -35.31
C GLY A 379 5.88 15.26 -35.20
N VAL A 380 4.67 14.69 -35.09
CA VAL A 380 3.42 15.45 -34.99
C VAL A 380 2.77 15.10 -33.65
N SER A 381 2.30 16.11 -32.94
CA SER A 381 1.49 15.94 -31.71
C SER A 381 0.13 16.60 -31.88
N HIS A 382 -0.78 16.29 -30.98
CA HIS A 382 -2.09 16.91 -30.85
C HIS A 382 -2.46 17.07 -29.38
N THR A 383 -3.45 17.90 -29.10
CA THR A 383 -4.05 17.94 -27.76
C THR A 383 -4.79 16.64 -27.51
N ASP A 384 -4.59 16.06 -26.32
CA ASP A 384 -5.30 14.86 -25.87
C ASP A 384 -6.83 15.06 -26.03
N PRO A 385 -7.53 14.18 -26.77
CA PRO A 385 -8.99 14.25 -26.95
C PRO A 385 -9.76 14.28 -25.64
N PHE A 386 -9.33 13.55 -24.60
CA PHE A 386 -9.97 13.57 -23.30
C PHE A 386 -9.82 14.93 -22.62
N LYS A 387 -8.65 15.55 -22.72
CA LYS A 387 -8.42 16.93 -22.24
C LYS A 387 -9.35 17.93 -22.93
N LEU A 388 -9.53 17.81 -24.27
CA LEU A 388 -10.44 18.68 -25.02
C LEU A 388 -11.88 18.60 -24.46
N VAL A 389 -12.39 17.38 -24.27
CA VAL A 389 -13.75 17.19 -23.77
C VAL A 389 -13.90 17.63 -22.30
N CYS A 390 -12.88 17.40 -21.48
CA CYS A 390 -12.88 17.95 -20.10
C CYS A 390 -13.01 19.48 -20.11
N GLY A 391 -12.31 20.16 -21.04
CA GLY A 391 -12.45 21.60 -21.22
C GLY A 391 -13.85 22.02 -21.65
N TRP A 392 -14.47 21.32 -22.61
CA TRP A 392 -15.85 21.61 -23.04
C TRP A 392 -16.87 21.43 -21.94
N ASN A 393 -16.64 20.44 -21.10
CA ASN A 393 -17.54 20.13 -19.99
C ASN A 393 -17.23 20.94 -18.72
N GLY A 394 -16.30 21.90 -18.78
CA GLY A 394 -15.99 22.79 -17.66
C GLY A 394 -15.38 22.09 -16.44
N VAL A 395 -14.48 21.13 -16.67
CA VAL A 395 -13.67 20.53 -15.61
C VAL A 395 -12.50 21.47 -15.30
N GLU A 396 -12.42 21.93 -14.07
CA GLU A 396 -11.44 22.91 -13.61
C GLU A 396 -10.39 22.27 -12.69
N ARG A 397 -9.28 22.97 -12.46
CA ARG A 397 -8.19 22.57 -11.55
C ARG A 397 -7.59 21.19 -11.89
N VAL A 398 -7.52 20.89 -13.19
CA VAL A 398 -6.98 19.64 -13.70
C VAL A 398 -5.78 19.91 -14.60
N LYS A 399 -4.66 19.22 -14.31
CA LYS A 399 -3.48 19.17 -15.18
C LYS A 399 -3.45 17.81 -15.88
N PHE A 400 -3.37 17.79 -17.19
CA PHE A 400 -3.09 16.60 -17.99
C PHE A 400 -1.60 16.52 -18.27
N LEU A 401 -0.96 15.41 -17.91
CA LEU A 401 0.42 15.15 -18.28
C LEU A 401 0.48 14.59 -19.71
N ARG A 402 1.57 14.89 -20.39
CA ARG A 402 1.89 14.26 -21.70
C ARG A 402 2.58 12.91 -21.46
N SER A 403 2.52 12.02 -22.45
CA SER A 403 3.29 10.75 -22.37
C SER A 403 4.77 11.06 -22.16
N GLY A 404 5.36 10.40 -21.13
CA GLY A 404 6.75 10.63 -20.72
C GLY A 404 7.00 11.93 -19.94
N GLU A 405 5.99 12.75 -19.65
CA GLU A 405 6.15 13.94 -18.81
C GLU A 405 6.34 13.53 -17.35
N SER A 406 7.46 13.98 -16.75
CA SER A 406 7.75 13.76 -15.34
C SER A 406 6.92 14.68 -14.45
N PHE A 407 6.34 14.13 -13.39
CA PHE A 407 5.69 14.90 -12.34
C PHE A 407 6.21 14.44 -10.98
N ARG A 408 7.14 15.20 -10.42
CA ARG A 408 7.83 14.84 -9.19
C ARG A 408 7.39 15.69 -8.01
N ILE A 409 7.15 15.01 -6.89
CA ILE A 409 6.92 15.65 -5.58
C ILE A 409 7.97 15.08 -4.63
N SER A 410 8.75 15.97 -4.00
CA SER A 410 9.94 15.59 -3.27
C SER A 410 10.87 14.78 -4.20
N ASP A 411 11.22 13.56 -3.85
CA ASP A 411 12.01 12.63 -4.67
C ASP A 411 11.18 11.50 -5.30
N ILE A 412 9.84 11.65 -5.34
CA ILE A 412 8.90 10.65 -5.83
C ILE A 412 8.42 11.03 -7.23
N GLU A 413 8.58 10.15 -8.20
CA GLU A 413 8.00 10.28 -9.55
C GLU A 413 6.56 9.76 -9.55
N LEU A 414 5.62 10.59 -9.95
CA LEU A 414 4.18 10.36 -9.96
C LEU A 414 3.55 10.47 -11.37
N GLY A 415 4.36 10.73 -12.39
CA GLY A 415 3.90 10.91 -13.77
C GLY A 415 3.78 9.60 -14.57
N ALA A 416 4.03 8.45 -13.96
CA ALA A 416 3.97 7.14 -14.64
C ALA A 416 2.76 6.33 -14.18
N HIS A 417 1.93 5.89 -15.15
CA HIS A 417 0.81 5.01 -14.84
C HIS A 417 1.25 3.57 -14.52
N GLY A 418 2.24 3.04 -15.22
CA GLY A 418 2.74 1.69 -14.97
C GLY A 418 2.47 0.68 -16.09
N HIS A 419 1.72 1.04 -17.14
CA HIS A 419 1.48 0.18 -18.30
C HIS A 419 2.70 0.07 -19.22
N GLU A 420 3.54 1.08 -19.24
CA GLU A 420 4.80 1.11 -19.97
C GLU A 420 5.98 0.89 -19.02
N GLY A 421 6.90 0.05 -19.40
CA GLY A 421 8.14 -0.23 -18.68
C GLY A 421 9.37 0.30 -19.41
N LYS A 422 10.53 -0.21 -19.01
CA LYS A 422 11.81 0.19 -19.60
C LYS A 422 11.80 -0.02 -21.12
N ASN A 423 12.19 1.03 -21.88
CA ASN A 423 12.29 1.00 -23.34
C ASN A 423 10.97 0.65 -24.05
N GLY A 424 9.82 1.06 -23.51
CA GLY A 424 8.51 0.78 -24.09
C GLY A 424 8.01 -0.65 -23.95
N SER A 425 8.67 -1.47 -23.11
CA SER A 425 8.17 -2.80 -22.79
C SER A 425 6.92 -2.73 -21.92
N ARG A 426 6.19 -3.84 -21.76
CA ARG A 426 5.08 -3.92 -20.80
C ARG A 426 5.59 -3.63 -19.39
N GLY A 427 4.96 -2.70 -18.69
CA GLY A 427 5.37 -2.27 -17.37
C GLY A 427 5.03 -3.29 -16.27
N SER A 428 5.76 -3.19 -15.17
CA SER A 428 5.51 -3.93 -13.94
C SER A 428 6.22 -3.27 -12.75
N ILE A 429 5.72 -3.47 -11.54
CA ILE A 429 6.34 -2.93 -10.32
C ILE A 429 7.82 -3.36 -10.18
N ASN A 430 8.19 -4.57 -10.64
CA ASN A 430 9.57 -5.05 -10.60
C ASN A 430 10.50 -4.17 -11.47
N GLN A 431 10.05 -3.77 -12.66
CA GLN A 431 10.84 -2.90 -13.53
C GLN A 431 11.03 -1.51 -12.91
N TYR A 432 9.98 -0.97 -12.29
CA TYR A 432 10.05 0.32 -11.60
C TYR A 432 10.92 0.28 -10.34
N SER A 433 10.97 -0.86 -9.65
CA SER A 433 11.83 -1.05 -8.48
C SER A 433 13.34 -1.05 -8.81
N ASP A 434 13.68 -1.30 -10.06
CA ASP A 434 15.08 -1.27 -10.55
C ASP A 434 15.53 0.13 -10.98
N LEU A 435 14.61 1.11 -11.00
CA LEU A 435 14.97 2.48 -11.37
C LEU A 435 15.60 3.21 -10.18
N SER A 436 16.39 4.24 -10.48
CA SER A 436 17.11 5.01 -9.47
C SER A 436 16.23 5.97 -8.66
N SER A 437 15.00 6.22 -9.10
CA SER A 437 14.04 7.10 -8.46
C SER A 437 12.96 6.32 -7.72
N LYS A 438 12.29 6.96 -6.76
CA LYS A 438 11.08 6.43 -6.15
C LYS A 438 9.90 6.64 -7.10
N TYR A 439 9.01 5.65 -7.19
CA TYR A 439 7.82 5.70 -8.05
C TYR A 439 6.55 5.34 -7.28
N VAL A 440 5.44 5.93 -7.67
CA VAL A 440 4.09 5.40 -7.40
C VAL A 440 3.39 5.20 -8.72
N ILE A 441 2.91 3.98 -8.98
CA ILE A 441 2.27 3.56 -10.23
C ILE A 441 0.92 2.91 -9.99
N GLY A 442 0.06 2.83 -11.00
CA GLY A 442 -1.23 2.13 -11.05
C GLY A 442 -1.19 0.88 -11.93
N HIS A 443 -2.14 0.77 -12.86
CA HIS A 443 -2.30 -0.20 -13.94
C HIS A 443 -2.74 -1.60 -13.57
N SER A 444 -2.18 -2.22 -12.55
CA SER A 444 -2.42 -3.64 -12.29
C SER A 444 -3.59 -3.90 -11.35
N HIS A 445 -4.17 -2.88 -10.72
CA HIS A 445 -5.19 -2.94 -9.69
C HIS A 445 -4.80 -3.76 -8.44
N THR A 446 -3.57 -4.27 -8.42
CA THR A 446 -3.02 -5.10 -7.34
C THR A 446 -1.99 -4.28 -6.57
N PRO A 447 -2.28 -3.86 -5.33
CA PRO A 447 -1.34 -3.05 -4.57
C PRO A 447 -0.07 -3.82 -4.22
N GLY A 448 1.04 -3.09 -4.14
CA GLY A 448 2.32 -3.69 -3.80
C GLY A 448 3.41 -2.68 -3.45
N ILE A 449 4.43 -3.18 -2.74
CA ILE A 449 5.64 -2.42 -2.40
C ILE A 449 6.84 -3.28 -2.74
N ILE A 450 7.73 -2.75 -3.58
CA ILE A 450 9.03 -3.36 -3.88
C ILE A 450 10.07 -2.25 -3.82
N SER A 451 10.84 -2.18 -2.73
CA SER A 451 11.90 -1.17 -2.57
C SER A 451 11.42 0.25 -2.86
N GLY A 452 11.97 0.91 -3.89
CA GLY A 452 11.60 2.27 -4.30
C GLY A 452 10.28 2.39 -5.06
N ALA A 453 9.63 1.30 -5.47
CA ALA A 453 8.38 1.31 -6.23
C ALA A 453 7.18 0.94 -5.35
N TYR A 454 6.16 1.78 -5.37
CA TYR A 454 4.84 1.53 -4.79
C TYR A 454 3.83 1.44 -5.93
N GLN A 455 2.88 0.53 -5.81
CA GLN A 455 1.80 0.32 -6.76
C GLN A 455 0.48 0.42 -6.02
N VAL A 456 -0.40 1.28 -6.51
CA VAL A 456 -1.77 1.41 -5.99
C VAL A 456 -2.67 0.30 -6.53
N GLY A 457 -3.86 0.19 -5.99
CA GLY A 457 -4.90 -0.72 -6.44
C GLY A 457 -5.85 -0.07 -7.44
N THR A 458 -7.15 -0.18 -7.19
CA THR A 458 -8.21 0.46 -8.00
C THR A 458 -9.15 1.26 -7.10
N SER A 459 -9.87 2.22 -7.69
CA SER A 459 -11.01 2.93 -7.07
C SER A 459 -12.36 2.41 -7.58
N SER A 460 -12.33 1.50 -8.56
CA SER A 460 -13.52 0.88 -9.14
C SER A 460 -14.05 -0.27 -8.29
N LYS A 461 -15.18 -0.82 -8.71
CA LYS A 461 -15.68 -2.09 -8.20
C LYS A 461 -14.64 -3.19 -8.41
N LEU A 462 -14.44 -4.05 -7.41
CA LEU A 462 -13.45 -5.14 -7.47
C LEU A 462 -13.84 -6.29 -8.41
N LYS A 463 -15.12 -6.37 -8.78
CA LYS A 463 -15.63 -7.35 -9.74
C LYS A 463 -16.16 -6.63 -10.96
N LEU A 464 -15.46 -6.78 -12.06
CA LEU A 464 -15.86 -6.30 -13.37
C LEU A 464 -16.08 -7.49 -14.31
N GLU A 465 -16.71 -7.24 -15.45
CA GLU A 465 -17.05 -8.28 -16.44
C GLU A 465 -15.82 -9.12 -16.85
N TYR A 466 -14.65 -8.51 -16.93
CA TYR A 466 -13.40 -9.15 -17.34
C TYR A 466 -12.56 -9.71 -16.16
N THR A 467 -13.05 -9.62 -14.91
CA THR A 467 -12.39 -10.18 -13.73
C THR A 467 -13.08 -11.45 -13.24
N SER A 468 -13.03 -12.51 -14.06
CA SER A 468 -13.51 -13.82 -13.67
C SER A 468 -12.42 -14.60 -12.92
N GLY A 469 -12.77 -15.28 -11.82
CA GLY A 469 -11.86 -16.12 -11.05
C GLY A 469 -11.26 -15.44 -9.82
N PRO A 470 -10.18 -16.03 -9.24
CA PRO A 470 -9.49 -15.47 -8.08
C PRO A 470 -8.87 -14.13 -8.41
N SER A 471 -9.01 -13.16 -7.50
CA SER A 471 -8.53 -11.78 -7.69
C SER A 471 -7.62 -11.34 -6.55
N SER A 472 -6.61 -10.54 -6.90
CA SER A 472 -5.74 -9.79 -5.98
C SER A 472 -6.03 -8.29 -6.00
N TRP A 473 -7.09 -7.86 -6.67
CA TRP A 473 -7.48 -6.46 -6.75
C TRP A 473 -7.94 -5.94 -5.40
N MET A 474 -7.53 -4.73 -5.07
CA MET A 474 -7.91 -4.04 -3.84
C MET A 474 -8.16 -2.56 -4.11
N ASN A 475 -9.09 -1.98 -3.39
CA ASN A 475 -9.24 -0.54 -3.35
C ASN A 475 -8.13 0.05 -2.48
N THR A 476 -7.06 0.53 -3.10
CA THR A 476 -5.87 1.00 -2.39
C THR A 476 -5.28 2.23 -3.05
N HIS A 477 -5.01 3.24 -2.25
CA HIS A 477 -4.40 4.51 -2.63
C HIS A 477 -3.02 4.65 -1.99
N CYS A 478 -2.24 5.65 -2.41
CA CYS A 478 -0.95 5.97 -1.81
C CYS A 478 -0.94 7.41 -1.33
N ILE A 479 -0.70 7.62 -0.04
CA ILE A 479 -0.46 8.93 0.54
C ILE A 479 1.03 9.24 0.43
N CYS A 480 1.37 10.42 -0.11
CA CYS A 480 2.74 10.91 -0.24
C CYS A 480 2.96 12.10 0.70
N TYR A 481 4.06 12.07 1.44
CA TYR A 481 4.43 13.08 2.43
C TYR A 481 5.59 13.96 1.97
N ARG A 482 5.73 15.15 2.59
CA ARG A 482 6.77 16.15 2.23
C ARG A 482 8.20 15.61 2.40
N ASN A 483 8.40 14.69 3.33
CA ASN A 483 9.69 14.05 3.59
C ASN A 483 10.05 12.91 2.60
N GLY A 484 9.26 12.73 1.52
CA GLY A 484 9.47 11.69 0.52
C GLY A 484 9.10 10.28 0.98
N LYS A 485 8.43 10.14 2.15
CA LYS A 485 7.83 8.86 2.59
C LYS A 485 6.46 8.68 1.94
N ARG A 486 6.01 7.44 1.85
CA ARG A 486 4.76 7.03 1.21
C ARG A 486 4.07 5.97 2.03
N GLN A 487 2.76 5.95 1.98
CA GLN A 487 1.96 4.97 2.70
C GLN A 487 0.83 4.47 1.81
N LEU A 488 0.75 3.16 1.58
CA LEU A 488 -0.42 2.54 0.97
C LEU A 488 -1.53 2.43 2.01
N VAL A 489 -2.72 2.86 1.61
CA VAL A 489 -3.93 2.83 2.44
C VAL A 489 -5.06 2.22 1.64
N SER A 490 -5.66 1.16 2.17
CA SER A 490 -6.76 0.45 1.52
C SER A 490 -8.10 0.89 2.07
N VAL A 491 -9.09 1.00 1.20
CA VAL A 491 -10.49 1.17 1.57
C VAL A 491 -11.11 -0.21 1.72
N ILE A 492 -11.54 -0.55 2.92
CA ILE A 492 -12.18 -1.82 3.26
C ILE A 492 -13.60 -1.51 3.74
N ASN A 493 -14.60 -2.07 3.08
CA ASN A 493 -16.01 -1.86 3.40
C ASN A 493 -16.39 -0.37 3.58
N GLY A 494 -15.85 0.49 2.70
CA GLY A 494 -16.10 1.94 2.74
C GLY A 494 -15.29 2.73 3.77
N LYS A 495 -14.39 2.10 4.53
CA LYS A 495 -13.52 2.74 5.53
C LYS A 495 -12.06 2.67 5.09
N TRP A 496 -11.27 3.70 5.35
CA TRP A 496 -9.84 3.76 5.00
C TRP A 496 -8.91 3.68 6.23
N HIS A 497 -9.47 3.64 7.42
CA HIS A 497 -8.83 3.33 8.71
C HIS A 497 -9.89 2.86 9.71
N ALA A 498 -9.48 2.30 10.83
CA ALA A 498 -10.33 1.86 11.93
C ALA A 498 -10.86 3.03 12.77
#